data_992a9fe48bf8209cfbca2b1c76d2f11a
#
_entry.id   992a9fe48bf8209cfbca2b1c76d2f11a
#
_cell.length_a   1.000
_cell.length_b   1.000
_cell.length_c   1.000
_cell.angle_alpha   90.00
_cell.angle_beta   90.00
_cell.angle_gamma   90.00
#
_symmetry.space_group_name_H-M   'P 1'
#
loop_
_entity.id
_entity.type
_entity.pdbx_description
1 polymer ?
#
loop_
_entity_poly.entity_id
_entity_poly.type
_entity_poly.pdbx_seq_one_letter_code
_entity_poly.pdbx_strand_id
1 'polypeptide(L)'
;MKTKKLIVFLLLAYIPMMIVGFVIHKHAGGIDATSADANAIFAFLFSAGSMLIPLLAVVFTQLIFKEKVFDGCGVSLRFNRWWWIGWLLMPLMALVTFGVSLLMPGETLATDSEAVQQGLAQMGGAGLWGFIALSTFSGMLAGVTVNALFAFGEEVAWRGFLYKEFKGRKFLTAAVIIGVIWGFWHFPLILNGHNYPQHPVLGVFLMVLLCILLTPILMYFRKKSGTLIVPAIMHGTFNAVVGISNILVEPANDLLVGGPGLAGFIVLLLTNIGLLIYDHCCSREDIYLKEL
;
A
#
# COMPACT_ATOMS: atom_id res chain seq x y z
N MET A 1 -19.84 -4.35 -15.68
CA MET A 1 -19.16 -3.06 -16.01
C MET A 1 -19.22 -2.82 -17.50
N LYS A 2 -19.56 -1.59 -17.92
CA LYS A 2 -19.51 -1.22 -19.34
C LYS A 2 -18.03 -1.09 -19.75
N THR A 3 -17.57 -1.87 -20.70
CA THR A 3 -16.14 -1.90 -21.14
C THR A 3 -15.60 -0.50 -21.44
N LYS A 4 -16.37 0.36 -22.07
CA LYS A 4 -16.00 1.77 -22.35
C LYS A 4 -15.67 2.55 -21.08
N LYS A 5 -16.44 2.35 -20.00
CA LYS A 5 -16.23 3.06 -18.71
C LYS A 5 -14.91 2.64 -18.05
N LEU A 6 -14.58 1.36 -18.09
CA LEU A 6 -13.29 0.88 -17.60
C LEU A 6 -12.12 1.45 -18.40
N ILE A 7 -12.22 1.45 -19.73
CA ILE A 7 -11.15 2.00 -20.60
C ILE A 7 -10.91 3.46 -20.28
N VAL A 8 -11.98 4.28 -20.17
CA VAL A 8 -11.85 5.71 -19.83
C VAL A 8 -11.18 5.88 -18.47
N PHE A 9 -11.62 5.14 -17.46
CA PHE A 9 -11.00 5.18 -16.14
C PHE A 9 -9.50 4.81 -16.19
N LEU A 10 -9.14 3.73 -16.87
CA LEU A 10 -7.75 3.30 -16.98
C LEU A 10 -6.89 4.36 -17.70
N LEU A 11 -7.37 4.93 -18.79
CA LEU A 11 -6.65 6.01 -19.48
C LEU A 11 -6.41 7.22 -18.58
N LEU A 12 -7.44 7.64 -17.83
CA LEU A 12 -7.35 8.78 -16.90
C LEU A 12 -6.46 8.48 -15.68
N ALA A 13 -6.33 7.21 -15.27
CA ALA A 13 -5.45 6.82 -14.17
C ALA A 13 -3.99 6.64 -14.63
N TYR A 14 -3.76 6.01 -15.78
CA TYR A 14 -2.43 5.60 -16.19
C TYR A 14 -1.66 6.69 -16.95
N ILE A 15 -2.32 7.46 -17.84
CA ILE A 15 -1.62 8.49 -18.64
C ILE A 15 -0.99 9.56 -17.74
N PRO A 16 -1.71 10.15 -16.76
CA PRO A 16 -1.09 11.10 -15.84
C PRO A 16 0.05 10.47 -15.01
N MET A 17 -0.09 9.20 -14.62
CA MET A 17 0.94 8.50 -13.86
C MET A 17 2.23 8.28 -14.69
N MET A 18 2.11 8.00 -15.99
CA MET A 18 3.25 7.94 -16.90
C MET A 18 3.95 9.31 -17.01
N ILE A 19 3.18 10.40 -17.04
CA ILE A 19 3.73 11.77 -17.05
C ILE A 19 4.49 12.04 -15.75
N VAL A 20 3.93 11.64 -14.58
CA VAL A 20 4.62 11.75 -13.28
C VAL A 20 5.96 11.02 -13.31
N GLY A 21 5.99 9.75 -13.72
CA GLY A 21 7.23 8.99 -13.80
C GLY A 21 8.27 9.62 -14.74
N PHE A 22 7.83 10.12 -15.89
CA PHE A 22 8.72 10.83 -16.84
C PHE A 22 9.30 12.12 -16.23
N VAL A 23 8.46 12.90 -15.51
CA VAL A 23 8.89 14.16 -14.86
C VAL A 23 9.91 13.85 -13.76
N ILE A 24 9.67 12.84 -12.92
CA ILE A 24 10.61 12.41 -11.87
C ILE A 24 11.95 12.00 -12.50
N HIS A 25 11.90 11.15 -13.52
CA HIS A 25 13.10 10.69 -14.23
C HIS A 25 13.94 11.86 -14.78
N LYS A 26 13.28 12.80 -15.44
CA LYS A 26 13.95 13.94 -16.10
C LYS A 26 14.55 14.94 -15.09
N HIS A 27 13.90 15.20 -13.98
CA HIS A 27 14.30 16.27 -13.06
C HIS A 27 15.07 15.77 -11.84
N ALA A 28 14.84 14.56 -11.38
CA ALA A 28 15.48 13.99 -10.20
C ALA A 28 16.40 12.80 -10.50
N GLY A 29 16.41 12.29 -11.75
CA GLY A 29 17.20 11.09 -12.10
C GLY A 29 16.66 9.79 -11.52
N GLY A 30 15.60 9.87 -10.69
CA GLY A 30 14.98 8.75 -9.98
C GLY A 30 14.45 9.16 -8.63
N ILE A 31 13.98 8.17 -7.86
CA ILE A 31 13.50 8.35 -6.48
C ILE A 31 14.59 7.81 -5.55
N ASP A 32 15.38 8.71 -4.97
CA ASP A 32 16.36 8.37 -3.94
C ASP A 32 15.81 8.76 -2.58
N ALA A 33 15.32 7.76 -1.83
CA ALA A 33 14.77 7.97 -0.49
C ALA A 33 15.86 8.23 0.58
N THR A 34 17.13 8.06 0.24
CA THR A 34 18.26 8.25 1.17
C THR A 34 18.85 9.66 1.08
N SER A 35 18.60 10.36 -0.02
CA SER A 35 19.06 11.74 -0.20
C SER A 35 18.06 12.75 0.38
N ALA A 36 18.58 13.78 1.03
CA ALA A 36 17.80 14.91 1.55
C ALA A 36 17.92 16.16 0.68
N ASP A 37 18.42 16.03 -0.55
CA ASP A 37 18.53 17.16 -1.46
C ASP A 37 17.17 17.60 -2.06
N ALA A 38 17.16 18.77 -2.71
CA ALA A 38 15.93 19.33 -3.26
C ALA A 38 15.28 18.42 -4.34
N ASN A 39 16.08 17.63 -5.07
CA ASN A 39 15.57 16.73 -6.09
C ASN A 39 14.89 15.50 -5.48
N ALA A 40 15.47 14.94 -4.41
CA ALA A 40 14.85 13.83 -3.66
C ALA A 40 13.55 14.28 -2.98
N ILE A 41 13.51 15.46 -2.36
CA ILE A 41 12.30 16.05 -1.80
C ILE A 41 11.24 16.25 -2.89
N PHE A 42 11.62 16.80 -4.04
CA PHE A 42 10.72 16.95 -5.19
C PHE A 42 10.15 15.61 -5.63
N ALA A 43 11.00 14.59 -5.83
CA ALA A 43 10.58 13.27 -6.26
C ALA A 43 9.62 12.61 -5.24
N PHE A 44 9.90 12.76 -3.94
CA PHE A 44 9.03 12.27 -2.87
C PHE A 44 7.65 12.97 -2.87
N LEU A 45 7.63 14.31 -2.88
CA LEU A 45 6.37 15.07 -2.86
C LEU A 45 5.53 14.81 -4.12
N PHE A 46 6.21 14.69 -5.29
CA PHE A 46 5.54 14.42 -6.55
C PHE A 46 4.97 12.99 -6.61
N SER A 47 5.72 12.02 -6.06
CA SER A 47 5.27 10.64 -5.88
C SER A 47 4.08 10.56 -4.93
N ALA A 48 4.15 11.18 -3.75
CA ALA A 48 3.04 11.21 -2.81
C ALA A 48 1.79 11.89 -3.40
N GLY A 49 1.96 13.02 -4.09
CA GLY A 49 0.87 13.73 -4.77
C GLY A 49 0.20 12.89 -5.86
N SER A 50 0.93 11.98 -6.50
CA SER A 50 0.39 11.10 -7.54
C SER A 50 -0.69 10.14 -7.02
N MET A 51 -0.73 9.85 -5.73
CA MET A 51 -1.78 9.02 -5.11
C MET A 51 -3.19 9.64 -5.25
N LEU A 52 -3.30 10.93 -5.59
CA LEU A 52 -4.57 11.58 -5.87
C LEU A 52 -5.05 11.38 -7.33
N ILE A 53 -4.18 10.93 -8.24
CA ILE A 53 -4.54 10.69 -9.64
C ILE A 53 -5.71 9.70 -9.79
N PRO A 54 -5.73 8.54 -9.09
CA PRO A 54 -6.83 7.60 -9.16
C PRO A 54 -8.17 8.20 -8.73
N LEU A 55 -8.18 9.07 -7.69
CA LEU A 55 -9.37 9.81 -7.29
C LEU A 55 -9.88 10.70 -8.43
N LEU A 56 -9.00 11.49 -9.04
CA LEU A 56 -9.37 12.36 -10.17
C LEU A 56 -9.86 11.53 -11.35
N ALA A 57 -9.25 10.39 -11.64
CA ALA A 57 -9.70 9.46 -12.67
C ALA A 57 -11.14 8.98 -12.41
N VAL A 58 -11.49 8.67 -11.16
CA VAL A 58 -12.87 8.32 -10.79
C VAL A 58 -13.82 9.50 -11.01
N VAL A 59 -13.45 10.69 -10.50
CA VAL A 59 -14.27 11.90 -10.64
C VAL A 59 -14.60 12.17 -12.11
N PHE A 60 -13.58 12.26 -12.96
CA PHE A 60 -13.79 12.53 -14.38
C PHE A 60 -14.52 11.40 -15.10
N THR A 61 -14.24 10.14 -14.80
CA THR A 61 -14.97 9.00 -15.36
C THR A 61 -16.45 9.09 -15.02
N GLN A 62 -16.80 9.29 -13.75
CA GLN A 62 -18.19 9.38 -13.33
C GLN A 62 -18.93 10.59 -13.98
N LEU A 63 -18.26 11.75 -14.10
CA LEU A 63 -18.80 12.92 -14.78
C LEU A 63 -19.05 12.66 -16.27
N ILE A 64 -18.10 12.03 -16.99
CA ILE A 64 -18.24 11.67 -18.41
C ILE A 64 -19.44 10.75 -18.62
N PHE A 65 -19.66 9.79 -17.71
CA PHE A 65 -20.81 8.87 -17.80
C PHE A 65 -22.07 9.36 -17.10
N LYS A 66 -22.07 10.63 -16.63
CA LYS A 66 -23.21 11.29 -15.95
C LYS A 66 -23.70 10.51 -14.72
N GLU A 67 -22.79 9.92 -13.98
CA GLU A 67 -23.08 9.21 -12.74
C GLU A 67 -22.63 10.06 -11.52
N LYS A 68 -23.23 9.80 -10.34
CA LYS A 68 -22.82 10.46 -9.10
C LYS A 68 -21.41 9.96 -8.69
N VAL A 69 -20.48 10.89 -8.42
CA VAL A 69 -19.05 10.61 -8.24
C VAL A 69 -18.77 9.51 -7.21
N PHE A 70 -19.36 9.59 -6.02
CA PHE A 70 -19.09 8.64 -4.94
C PHE A 70 -20.23 7.63 -4.72
N ASP A 71 -21.21 7.56 -5.61
CA ASP A 71 -22.31 6.61 -5.46
C ASP A 71 -21.81 5.17 -5.48
N GLY A 72 -22.16 4.40 -4.45
CA GLY A 72 -21.75 3.01 -4.27
C GLY A 72 -20.25 2.81 -3.95
N CYS A 73 -19.42 3.87 -3.90
CA CYS A 73 -18.01 3.77 -3.53
C CYS A 73 -17.82 3.49 -2.03
N GLY A 74 -18.84 3.71 -1.21
CA GLY A 74 -18.81 3.44 0.24
C GLY A 74 -18.06 4.48 1.06
N VAL A 75 -18.02 5.70 0.57
CA VAL A 75 -17.56 6.87 1.34
C VAL A 75 -18.60 7.18 2.41
N SER A 76 -18.35 6.78 3.65
CA SER A 76 -19.24 7.00 4.79
C SER A 76 -18.48 6.94 6.10
N LEU A 77 -18.92 7.72 7.08
CA LEU A 77 -18.39 7.68 8.45
C LEU A 77 -19.16 6.61 9.26
N ARG A 78 -18.74 5.35 9.15
CA ARG A 78 -19.28 4.25 9.96
C ARG A 78 -18.22 3.78 10.93
N PHE A 79 -18.33 4.17 12.18
CA PHE A 79 -17.41 3.76 13.24
C PHE A 79 -17.81 2.40 13.80
N ASN A 80 -16.88 1.43 13.78
CA ASN A 80 -17.07 0.11 14.34
C ASN A 80 -15.71 -0.54 14.69
N ARG A 81 -15.72 -1.74 15.31
CA ARG A 81 -14.50 -2.44 15.73
C ARG A 81 -13.46 -2.67 14.63
N TRP A 82 -13.88 -2.71 13.36
CA TRP A 82 -12.99 -2.97 12.23
C TRP A 82 -12.02 -1.83 11.95
N TRP A 83 -12.29 -0.63 12.46
CA TRP A 83 -11.35 0.49 12.47
C TRP A 83 -10.09 0.13 13.26
N TRP A 84 -10.28 -0.33 14.49
CA TRP A 84 -9.18 -0.68 15.38
C TRP A 84 -8.44 -1.93 14.90
N ILE A 85 -9.19 -2.96 14.50
CA ILE A 85 -8.61 -4.22 14.02
C ILE A 85 -7.78 -3.97 12.76
N GLY A 86 -8.31 -3.23 11.77
CA GLY A 86 -7.60 -2.90 10.54
C GLY A 86 -6.37 -2.03 10.77
N TRP A 87 -6.51 -1.01 11.61
CA TRP A 87 -5.39 -0.12 11.94
C TRP A 87 -4.25 -0.86 12.65
N LEU A 88 -4.55 -1.67 13.66
CA LEU A 88 -3.56 -2.42 14.42
C LEU A 88 -2.96 -3.61 13.66
N LEU A 89 -3.67 -4.14 12.67
CA LEU A 89 -3.15 -5.22 11.83
C LEU A 89 -1.92 -4.78 11.03
N MET A 90 -1.87 -3.54 10.53
CA MET A 90 -0.79 -3.07 9.67
C MET A 90 0.57 -2.99 10.39
N PRO A 91 0.71 -2.37 11.57
CA PRO A 91 1.97 -2.39 12.29
C PRO A 91 2.37 -3.79 12.77
N LEU A 92 1.39 -4.63 13.14
CA LEU A 92 1.66 -6.02 13.47
C LEU A 92 2.29 -6.76 12.27
N MET A 93 1.72 -6.60 11.08
CA MET A 93 2.28 -7.19 9.86
C MET A 93 3.68 -6.65 9.56
N ALA A 94 3.93 -5.35 9.75
CA ALA A 94 5.25 -4.75 9.54
C ALA A 94 6.30 -5.32 10.51
N LEU A 95 5.96 -5.48 11.79
CA LEU A 95 6.85 -6.07 12.80
C LEU A 95 7.12 -7.55 12.53
N VAL A 96 6.10 -8.31 12.13
CA VAL A 96 6.29 -9.71 11.72
C VAL A 96 7.15 -9.79 10.45
N THR A 97 6.93 -8.89 9.48
CA THR A 97 7.76 -8.79 8.27
C THR A 97 9.22 -8.50 8.61
N PHE A 98 9.46 -7.59 9.56
CA PHE A 98 10.81 -7.33 10.06
C PHE A 98 11.44 -8.59 10.63
N GLY A 99 10.75 -9.34 11.51
CA GLY A 99 11.23 -10.61 12.03
C GLY A 99 11.52 -11.64 10.94
N VAL A 100 10.64 -11.76 9.93
CA VAL A 100 10.84 -12.67 8.79
C VAL A 100 12.02 -12.19 7.92
N SER A 101 12.22 -10.87 7.75
CA SER A 101 13.35 -10.32 7.00
C SER A 101 14.69 -10.73 7.59
N LEU A 102 14.81 -10.80 8.93
CA LEU A 102 16.02 -11.28 9.61
C LEU A 102 16.29 -12.78 9.43
N LEU A 103 15.33 -13.55 8.93
CA LEU A 103 15.50 -14.96 8.58
C LEU A 103 15.88 -15.16 7.10
N MET A 104 15.95 -14.10 6.31
CA MET A 104 16.34 -14.19 4.91
C MET A 104 17.86 -14.41 4.78
N PRO A 105 18.30 -15.18 3.78
CA PRO A 105 19.71 -15.49 3.59
C PRO A 105 20.56 -14.23 3.40
N GLY A 106 21.61 -14.09 4.21
CA GLY A 106 22.57 -12.98 4.11
C GLY A 106 22.12 -11.67 4.73
N GLU A 107 20.94 -11.62 5.32
CA GLU A 107 20.40 -10.43 5.98
C GLU A 107 20.66 -10.49 7.49
N THR A 108 21.05 -9.35 8.07
CA THR A 108 21.37 -9.22 9.49
C THR A 108 20.75 -7.94 10.08
N LEU A 109 20.74 -7.84 11.40
CA LEU A 109 20.25 -6.65 12.10
C LEU A 109 21.26 -5.50 11.95
N ALA A 110 20.81 -4.38 11.40
CA ALA A 110 21.60 -3.18 11.10
C ALA A 110 21.84 -2.30 12.35
N THR A 111 22.49 -2.83 13.39
CA THR A 111 22.75 -2.09 14.64
C THR A 111 23.71 -0.92 14.45
N ASP A 112 24.65 -1.05 13.52
CA ASP A 112 25.76 -0.10 13.32
C ASP A 112 25.55 0.81 12.11
N SER A 113 24.40 0.68 11.42
CA SER A 113 24.07 1.56 10.29
C SER A 113 23.92 3.02 10.74
N GLU A 114 24.37 3.94 9.89
CA GLU A 114 24.30 5.38 10.18
C GLU A 114 22.87 5.84 10.48
N ALA A 115 21.87 5.33 9.74
CA ALA A 115 20.46 5.66 9.93
C ALA A 115 19.94 5.23 11.32
N VAL A 116 20.32 4.03 11.78
CA VAL A 116 19.94 3.53 13.12
C VAL A 116 20.66 4.33 14.20
N GLN A 117 21.96 4.57 14.04
CA GLN A 117 22.76 5.35 15.02
C GLN A 117 22.27 6.80 15.14
N GLN A 118 21.97 7.46 14.05
CA GLN A 118 21.37 8.81 14.08
C GLN A 118 19.99 8.80 14.76
N GLY A 119 19.14 7.82 14.47
CA GLY A 119 17.85 7.67 15.12
C GLY A 119 17.96 7.44 16.63
N LEU A 120 18.90 6.58 17.06
CA LEU A 120 19.17 6.32 18.47
C LEU A 120 19.70 7.56 19.20
N ALA A 121 20.60 8.32 18.58
CA ALA A 121 21.13 9.57 19.11
C ALA A 121 20.03 10.63 19.35
N GLN A 122 19.08 10.73 18.43
CA GLN A 122 17.93 11.66 18.56
C GLN A 122 16.97 11.25 19.69
N MET A 123 16.98 10.00 20.11
CA MET A 123 16.06 9.48 21.14
C MET A 123 16.64 9.44 22.57
N GLY A 124 17.80 10.04 22.80
CA GLY A 124 18.31 10.24 24.15
C GLY A 124 18.59 8.96 24.95
N GLY A 125 18.94 7.84 24.27
CA GLY A 125 19.31 6.59 24.93
C GLY A 125 18.20 5.54 25.08
N ALA A 126 17.10 5.66 24.34
CA ALA A 126 15.99 4.71 24.36
C ALA A 126 16.35 3.27 23.87
N GLY A 127 17.53 3.10 23.29
CA GLY A 127 18.00 1.84 22.73
C GLY A 127 17.20 1.37 21.49
N LEU A 128 17.64 0.28 20.87
CA LEU A 128 17.07 -0.23 19.63
C LEU A 128 15.56 -0.52 19.73
N TRP A 129 15.11 -1.15 20.82
CA TRP A 129 13.69 -1.47 21.01
C TRP A 129 12.83 -0.22 21.19
N GLY A 130 13.36 0.81 21.86
CA GLY A 130 12.71 2.12 21.95
C GLY A 130 12.60 2.80 20.58
N PHE A 131 13.64 2.70 19.75
CA PHE A 131 13.64 3.17 18.37
C PHE A 131 12.55 2.48 17.55
N ILE A 132 12.48 1.14 17.58
CA ILE A 132 11.46 0.36 16.88
C ILE A 132 10.05 0.75 17.34
N ALA A 133 9.84 0.81 18.66
CA ALA A 133 8.53 1.14 19.24
C ALA A 133 8.07 2.55 18.84
N LEU A 134 8.94 3.55 18.95
CA LEU A 134 8.60 4.94 18.64
C LEU A 134 8.44 5.16 17.14
N SER A 135 9.29 4.57 16.29
CA SER A 135 9.16 4.63 14.84
C SER A 135 7.84 3.99 14.38
N THR A 136 7.50 2.82 14.94
CA THR A 136 6.22 2.15 14.65
C THR A 136 5.05 3.02 15.09
N PHE A 137 5.08 3.57 16.31
CA PHE A 137 4.01 4.43 16.83
C PHE A 137 3.86 5.72 16.00
N SER A 138 4.96 6.39 15.66
CA SER A 138 4.95 7.57 14.80
C SER A 138 4.39 7.25 13.41
N GLY A 139 4.79 6.11 12.83
CA GLY A 139 4.22 5.61 11.57
C GLY A 139 2.72 5.33 11.69
N MET A 140 2.26 4.77 12.79
CA MET A 140 0.82 4.57 13.04
C MET A 140 0.05 5.89 13.07
N LEU A 141 0.59 6.93 13.72
CA LEU A 141 -0.04 8.25 13.75
C LEU A 141 -0.04 8.92 12.36
N ALA A 142 1.10 8.89 11.65
CA ALA A 142 1.17 9.37 10.28
C ALA A 142 0.20 8.61 9.37
N GLY A 143 0.06 7.31 9.59
CA GLY A 143 -0.81 6.40 8.85
C GLY A 143 -2.29 6.78 8.90
N VAL A 144 -2.80 7.18 10.06
CA VAL A 144 -4.22 7.58 10.22
C VAL A 144 -4.48 9.05 9.90
N THR A 145 -3.45 9.84 9.68
CA THR A 145 -3.53 11.27 9.38
C THR A 145 -3.13 11.56 7.93
N VAL A 146 -1.91 12.01 7.73
CA VAL A 146 -1.41 12.46 6.42
C VAL A 146 -1.44 11.34 5.38
N ASN A 147 -0.94 10.15 5.72
CA ASN A 147 -0.87 9.05 4.76
C ASN A 147 -2.26 8.51 4.41
N ALA A 148 -3.19 8.47 5.38
CA ALA A 148 -4.58 8.07 5.09
C ALA A 148 -5.27 9.03 4.12
N LEU A 149 -4.94 10.33 4.18
CA LEU A 149 -5.50 11.32 3.26
C LEU A 149 -5.07 11.05 1.80
N PHE A 150 -3.78 10.79 1.58
CA PHE A 150 -3.29 10.41 0.24
C PHE A 150 -3.79 9.03 -0.18
N ALA A 151 -3.71 8.04 0.70
CA ALA A 151 -4.21 6.68 0.45
C ALA A 151 -5.71 6.66 0.12
N PHE A 152 -6.51 7.55 0.70
CA PHE A 152 -7.92 7.69 0.36
C PHE A 152 -8.11 7.97 -1.14
N GLY A 153 -7.22 8.75 -1.75
CA GLY A 153 -7.25 9.02 -3.19
C GLY A 153 -7.18 7.73 -4.02
N GLU A 154 -6.32 6.81 -3.63
CA GLU A 154 -6.19 5.50 -4.27
C GLU A 154 -7.37 4.58 -3.90
N GLU A 155 -7.75 4.52 -2.64
CA GLU A 155 -8.80 3.61 -2.18
C GLU A 155 -10.17 3.93 -2.79
N VAL A 156 -10.46 5.21 -3.09
CA VAL A 156 -11.66 5.61 -3.85
C VAL A 156 -11.71 4.93 -5.21
N ALA A 157 -10.56 4.78 -5.87
CA ALA A 157 -10.48 4.10 -7.16
C ALA A 157 -10.55 2.56 -7.01
N TRP A 158 -9.71 2.00 -6.15
CA TRP A 158 -9.50 0.56 -6.10
C TRP A 158 -10.59 -0.16 -5.30
N ARG A 159 -10.90 0.29 -4.07
CA ARG A 159 -11.88 -0.33 -3.15
C ARG A 159 -13.22 0.41 -3.14
N GLY A 160 -13.30 1.55 -3.82
CA GLY A 160 -14.55 2.27 -4.10
C GLY A 160 -15.09 1.93 -5.49
N PHE A 161 -14.55 2.58 -6.51
CA PHE A 161 -15.03 2.52 -7.88
C PHE A 161 -14.90 1.12 -8.51
N LEU A 162 -13.69 0.53 -8.57
CA LEU A 162 -13.51 -0.79 -9.17
C LEU A 162 -14.24 -1.88 -8.37
N TYR A 163 -14.22 -1.80 -7.04
CA TYR A 163 -15.00 -2.71 -6.20
C TYR A 163 -16.49 -2.68 -6.54
N LYS A 164 -17.08 -1.50 -6.73
CA LYS A 164 -18.46 -1.32 -7.19
C LYS A 164 -18.69 -1.91 -8.59
N GLU A 165 -17.79 -1.59 -9.53
CA GLU A 165 -17.93 -1.99 -10.93
C GLU A 165 -17.74 -3.50 -11.14
N PHE A 166 -17.05 -4.21 -10.22
CA PHE A 166 -16.89 -5.66 -10.25
C PHE A 166 -17.94 -6.43 -9.41
N LYS A 167 -18.99 -5.76 -8.92
CA LYS A 167 -20.12 -6.43 -8.25
C LYS A 167 -20.65 -7.60 -9.08
N GLY A 168 -20.95 -8.74 -8.39
CA GLY A 168 -21.38 -9.98 -9.02
C GLY A 168 -20.23 -10.86 -9.53
N ARG A 169 -18.98 -10.48 -9.33
CA ARG A 169 -17.83 -11.36 -9.53
C ARG A 169 -17.45 -12.04 -8.21
N LYS A 170 -16.85 -13.22 -8.28
CA LYS A 170 -16.24 -13.86 -7.10
C LYS A 170 -15.21 -12.92 -6.46
N PHE A 171 -15.24 -12.84 -5.14
CA PHE A 171 -14.39 -11.92 -4.35
C PHE A 171 -12.91 -12.01 -4.75
N LEU A 172 -12.34 -13.22 -4.75
CA LEU A 172 -10.92 -13.40 -5.11
C LEU A 172 -10.62 -13.02 -6.55
N THR A 173 -11.53 -13.33 -7.50
CA THR A 173 -11.34 -12.92 -8.89
C THR A 173 -11.31 -11.39 -9.03
N ALA A 174 -12.21 -10.70 -8.37
CA ALA A 174 -12.21 -9.24 -8.35
C ALA A 174 -10.96 -8.68 -7.67
N ALA A 175 -10.54 -9.28 -6.55
CA ALA A 175 -9.33 -8.87 -5.82
C ALA A 175 -8.07 -9.00 -6.67
N VAL A 176 -7.91 -10.12 -7.39
CA VAL A 176 -6.76 -10.33 -8.29
C VAL A 176 -6.78 -9.29 -9.43
N ILE A 177 -7.93 -9.09 -10.09
CA ILE A 177 -8.02 -8.11 -11.19
C ILE A 177 -7.69 -6.69 -10.70
N ILE A 178 -8.26 -6.28 -9.56
CA ILE A 178 -7.98 -4.96 -8.96
C ILE A 178 -6.51 -4.87 -8.56
N GLY A 179 -5.94 -5.91 -7.95
CA GLY A 179 -4.53 -5.96 -7.57
C GLY A 179 -3.58 -5.83 -8.77
N VAL A 180 -3.90 -6.50 -9.88
CA VAL A 180 -3.14 -6.37 -11.14
C VAL A 180 -3.20 -4.94 -11.68
N ILE A 181 -4.40 -4.35 -11.76
CA ILE A 181 -4.58 -2.97 -12.21
C ILE A 181 -3.80 -2.02 -11.30
N TRP A 182 -3.96 -2.15 -9.99
CA TRP A 182 -3.29 -1.30 -9.01
C TRP A 182 -1.76 -1.45 -9.05
N GLY A 183 -1.25 -2.68 -9.11
CA GLY A 183 0.18 -2.95 -9.15
C GLY A 183 0.85 -2.40 -10.41
N PHE A 184 0.24 -2.62 -11.58
CA PHE A 184 0.77 -2.03 -12.82
C PHE A 184 0.66 -0.50 -12.85
N TRP A 185 -0.28 0.12 -12.13
CA TRP A 185 -0.36 1.57 -12.04
C TRP A 185 0.92 2.18 -11.44
N HIS A 186 1.63 1.45 -10.57
CA HIS A 186 2.89 1.90 -9.96
C HIS A 186 4.11 1.84 -10.88
N PHE A 187 4.03 1.16 -12.05
CA PHE A 187 5.23 0.86 -12.85
C PHE A 187 6.12 2.09 -13.16
N PRO A 188 5.57 3.31 -13.42
CA PRO A 188 6.43 4.45 -13.70
C PRO A 188 7.27 4.90 -12.50
N LEU A 189 6.75 4.74 -11.27
CA LEU A 189 7.51 5.01 -10.05
C LEU A 189 8.53 3.91 -9.77
N ILE A 190 8.15 2.65 -9.95
CA ILE A 190 9.03 1.50 -9.72
C ILE A 190 10.25 1.56 -10.64
N LEU A 191 10.07 1.90 -11.91
CA LEU A 191 11.19 2.08 -12.86
C LEU A 191 12.11 3.25 -12.48
N ASN A 192 11.65 4.17 -11.63
CA ASN A 192 12.45 5.26 -11.06
C ASN A 192 13.02 4.92 -9.67
N GLY A 193 13.01 3.66 -9.25
CA GLY A 193 13.61 3.18 -8.01
C GLY A 193 12.69 3.13 -6.79
N HIS A 194 11.41 3.47 -6.93
CA HIS A 194 10.46 3.36 -5.82
C HIS A 194 10.28 1.89 -5.39
N ASN A 195 10.43 1.60 -4.11
CA ASN A 195 10.36 0.27 -3.48
C ASN A 195 11.41 -0.77 -3.94
N TYR A 196 11.93 -0.66 -5.15
CA TYR A 196 12.88 -1.63 -5.73
C TYR A 196 14.06 -0.91 -6.40
N PRO A 197 14.86 -0.14 -5.64
CA PRO A 197 15.97 0.63 -6.21
C PRO A 197 17.08 -0.25 -6.80
N GLN A 198 17.29 -1.47 -6.26
CA GLN A 198 18.30 -2.40 -6.74
C GLN A 198 17.83 -3.20 -7.97
N HIS A 199 16.50 -3.45 -8.10
CA HIS A 199 15.93 -4.30 -9.14
C HIS A 199 14.66 -3.68 -9.77
N PRO A 200 14.73 -2.47 -10.38
CA PRO A 200 13.53 -1.74 -10.79
C PRO A 200 12.69 -2.46 -11.85
N VAL A 201 13.31 -3.19 -12.80
CA VAL A 201 12.55 -3.91 -13.84
C VAL A 201 11.78 -5.10 -13.26
N LEU A 202 12.44 -5.93 -12.43
CA LEU A 202 11.80 -7.04 -11.75
C LEU A 202 10.77 -6.53 -10.73
N GLY A 203 11.10 -5.41 -10.08
CA GLY A 203 10.25 -4.74 -9.11
C GLY A 203 8.85 -4.39 -9.64
N VAL A 204 8.70 -4.10 -10.94
CA VAL A 204 7.37 -3.88 -11.54
C VAL A 204 6.46 -5.10 -11.34
N PHE A 205 6.97 -6.30 -11.59
CA PHE A 205 6.20 -7.54 -11.44
C PHE A 205 5.96 -7.90 -9.98
N LEU A 206 6.97 -7.66 -9.12
CA LEU A 206 6.84 -7.88 -7.69
C LEU A 206 5.86 -6.89 -7.04
N MET A 207 5.79 -5.65 -7.52
CA MET A 207 4.77 -4.69 -7.10
C MET A 207 3.37 -5.14 -7.48
N VAL A 208 3.20 -5.76 -8.64
CA VAL A 208 1.92 -6.39 -9.02
C VAL A 208 1.56 -7.52 -8.05
N LEU A 209 2.53 -8.37 -7.69
CA LEU A 209 2.32 -9.44 -6.71
C LEU A 209 1.96 -8.89 -5.33
N LEU A 210 2.66 -7.85 -4.85
CA LEU A 210 2.34 -7.14 -3.61
C LEU A 210 0.87 -6.68 -3.61
N CYS A 211 0.46 -6.00 -4.67
CA CYS A 211 -0.88 -5.46 -4.79
C CYS A 211 -1.95 -6.56 -4.91
N ILE A 212 -1.64 -7.69 -5.55
CA ILE A 212 -2.52 -8.88 -5.59
C ILE A 212 -2.71 -9.46 -4.18
N LEU A 213 -1.66 -9.54 -3.38
CA LEU A 213 -1.71 -10.08 -2.02
C LEU A 213 -2.36 -9.13 -1.02
N LEU A 214 -2.14 -7.82 -1.15
CA LEU A 214 -2.70 -6.81 -0.24
C LEU A 214 -4.17 -6.51 -0.55
N THR A 215 -4.59 -6.58 -1.81
CA THR A 215 -5.96 -6.23 -2.23
C THR A 215 -7.06 -7.03 -1.50
N PRO A 216 -7.01 -8.35 -1.36
CA PRO A 216 -8.08 -9.09 -0.68
C PRO A 216 -8.18 -8.73 0.80
N ILE A 217 -7.07 -8.42 1.48
CA ILE A 217 -7.07 -7.94 2.86
C ILE A 217 -7.87 -6.63 2.95
N LEU A 218 -7.51 -5.62 2.14
CA LEU A 218 -8.19 -4.31 2.15
C LEU A 218 -9.66 -4.42 1.74
N MET A 219 -9.99 -5.27 0.76
CA MET A 219 -11.38 -5.56 0.35
C MET A 219 -12.19 -6.23 1.45
N TYR A 220 -11.60 -7.17 2.19
CA TYR A 220 -12.23 -7.81 3.33
C TYR A 220 -12.62 -6.77 4.39
N PHE A 221 -11.68 -5.92 4.78
CA PHE A 221 -11.95 -4.85 5.74
C PHE A 221 -12.94 -3.81 5.20
N ARG A 222 -12.91 -3.51 3.90
CA ARG A 222 -13.92 -2.70 3.23
C ARG A 222 -15.33 -3.28 3.39
N LYS A 223 -15.48 -4.60 3.23
CA LYS A 223 -16.76 -5.32 3.38
C LYS A 223 -17.20 -5.33 4.85
N LYS A 224 -16.31 -5.71 5.76
CA LYS A 224 -16.61 -5.84 7.20
C LYS A 224 -16.89 -4.50 7.89
N SER A 225 -16.19 -3.45 7.52
CA SER A 225 -16.41 -2.12 8.11
C SER A 225 -17.60 -1.37 7.51
N GLY A 226 -17.95 -1.70 6.27
CA GLY A 226 -18.97 -0.99 5.50
C GLY A 226 -18.57 0.42 5.06
N THR A 227 -17.28 0.79 5.20
CA THR A 227 -16.76 2.11 4.82
C THR A 227 -15.42 2.02 4.11
N LEU A 228 -15.17 2.97 3.21
CA LEU A 228 -13.90 3.10 2.50
C LEU A 228 -12.77 3.67 3.39
N ILE A 229 -13.12 4.33 4.47
CA ILE A 229 -12.15 4.99 5.36
C ILE A 229 -11.23 3.96 6.03
N VAL A 230 -11.75 2.79 6.40
CA VAL A 230 -10.94 1.74 7.03
C VAL A 230 -9.82 1.25 6.12
N PRO A 231 -10.05 0.80 4.87
CA PRO A 231 -8.94 0.48 3.98
C PRO A 231 -8.01 1.67 3.68
N ALA A 232 -8.50 2.93 3.67
CA ALA A 232 -7.63 4.09 3.51
C ALA A 232 -6.68 4.27 4.71
N ILE A 233 -7.17 4.08 5.94
CA ILE A 233 -6.34 4.08 7.16
C ILE A 233 -5.35 2.91 7.13
N MET A 234 -5.80 1.72 6.76
CA MET A 234 -4.93 0.54 6.65
C MET A 234 -3.82 0.78 5.62
N HIS A 235 -4.16 1.25 4.44
CA HIS A 235 -3.20 1.55 3.37
C HIS A 235 -2.22 2.66 3.79
N GLY A 236 -2.71 3.76 4.35
CA GLY A 236 -1.86 4.84 4.86
C GLY A 236 -0.92 4.37 5.97
N THR A 237 -1.41 3.51 6.89
CA THR A 237 -0.58 2.94 7.96
C THR A 237 0.44 1.95 7.38
N PHE A 238 0.04 1.09 6.44
CA PHE A 238 0.97 0.20 5.74
C PHE A 238 2.12 1.00 5.12
N ASN A 239 1.83 2.04 4.35
CA ASN A 239 2.83 2.90 3.72
C ASN A 239 3.77 3.57 4.74
N ALA A 240 3.26 3.91 5.93
CA ALA A 240 4.06 4.56 6.97
C ALA A 240 5.00 3.60 7.71
N VAL A 241 4.62 2.33 7.88
CA VAL A 241 5.36 1.38 8.73
C VAL A 241 6.12 0.31 7.94
N VAL A 242 5.79 0.10 6.67
CA VAL A 242 6.36 -0.99 5.85
C VAL A 242 7.86 -0.85 5.63
N GLY A 243 8.40 0.37 5.66
CA GLY A 243 9.82 0.67 5.47
C GLY A 243 10.71 0.36 6.68
N ILE A 244 10.15 0.01 7.85
CA ILE A 244 10.95 -0.24 9.07
C ILE A 244 11.99 -1.35 8.89
N SER A 245 11.66 -2.39 8.13
CA SER A 245 12.59 -3.48 7.82
C SER A 245 13.79 -2.99 7.02
N ASN A 246 13.61 -2.07 6.09
CA ASN A 246 14.70 -1.56 5.23
C ASN A 246 15.69 -0.68 6.00
N ILE A 247 15.27 -0.14 7.15
CA ILE A 247 16.13 0.66 8.04
C ILE A 247 16.91 -0.26 9.01
N LEU A 248 16.26 -1.34 9.47
CA LEU A 248 16.75 -2.18 10.56
C LEU A 248 17.48 -3.45 10.08
N VAL A 249 17.49 -3.73 8.78
CA VAL A 249 18.11 -4.93 8.19
C VAL A 249 19.14 -4.51 7.17
N GLU A 250 20.27 -5.19 7.12
CA GLU A 250 21.34 -4.98 6.14
C GLU A 250 21.87 -6.32 5.59
N PRO A 251 22.24 -6.38 4.31
CA PRO A 251 22.32 -5.30 3.31
C PRO A 251 20.96 -4.81 2.77
N ALA A 252 19.83 -5.26 3.26
CA ALA A 252 18.48 -4.87 2.86
C ALA A 252 18.21 -5.10 1.35
N ASN A 253 18.41 -6.35 0.89
CA ASN A 253 18.08 -6.72 -0.48
C ASN A 253 16.59 -6.53 -0.75
N ASP A 254 16.23 -5.68 -1.70
CA ASP A 254 14.84 -5.28 -1.99
C ASP A 254 13.95 -6.43 -2.53
N LEU A 255 14.55 -7.56 -2.96
CA LEU A 255 13.82 -8.78 -3.31
C LEU A 255 13.47 -9.64 -2.10
N LEU A 256 14.18 -9.48 -0.99
CA LEU A 256 14.06 -10.35 0.19
C LEU A 256 13.43 -9.63 1.38
N VAL A 257 13.80 -8.36 1.62
CA VAL A 257 13.51 -7.61 2.84
C VAL A 257 12.29 -6.70 2.68
N GLY A 258 11.57 -6.51 3.79
CA GLY A 258 10.48 -5.55 3.89
C GLY A 258 9.17 -6.00 3.24
N GLY A 259 8.19 -5.11 3.25
CA GLY A 259 6.87 -5.38 2.70
C GLY A 259 6.86 -5.72 1.22
N PRO A 260 7.63 -5.02 0.37
CA PRO A 260 7.76 -5.33 -1.04
C PRO A 260 8.59 -6.58 -1.35
N GLY A 261 9.41 -7.07 -0.42
CA GLY A 261 10.25 -8.25 -0.59
C GLY A 261 9.55 -9.56 -0.26
N LEU A 262 10.28 -10.67 -0.41
CA LEU A 262 9.78 -12.03 -0.14
C LEU A 262 9.23 -12.16 1.29
N ALA A 263 9.88 -11.53 2.28
CA ALA A 263 9.42 -11.52 3.67
C ALA A 263 7.99 -10.96 3.78
N GLY A 264 7.71 -9.84 3.12
CA GLY A 264 6.38 -9.25 3.10
C GLY A 264 5.36 -10.11 2.37
N PHE A 265 5.74 -10.76 1.26
CA PHE A 265 4.83 -11.68 0.54
C PHE A 265 4.42 -12.87 1.40
N ILE A 266 5.34 -13.44 2.17
CA ILE A 266 5.04 -14.51 3.13
C ILE A 266 4.02 -14.02 4.15
N VAL A 267 4.24 -12.85 4.76
CA VAL A 267 3.34 -12.30 5.79
C VAL A 267 1.96 -11.96 5.21
N LEU A 268 1.90 -11.35 4.01
CA LEU A 268 0.65 -11.05 3.33
C LEU A 268 -0.14 -12.32 2.98
N LEU A 269 0.55 -13.37 2.50
CA LEU A 269 -0.09 -14.66 2.20
C LEU A 269 -0.64 -15.31 3.46
N LEU A 270 0.14 -15.37 4.54
CA LEU A 270 -0.29 -15.91 5.83
C LEU A 270 -1.46 -15.13 6.42
N THR A 271 -1.46 -13.80 6.27
CA THR A 271 -2.57 -12.94 6.70
C THR A 271 -3.84 -13.26 5.91
N ASN A 272 -3.75 -13.44 4.59
CA ASN A 272 -4.91 -13.85 3.77
C ASN A 272 -5.45 -15.22 4.19
N ILE A 273 -4.57 -16.19 4.43
CA ILE A 273 -4.96 -17.52 4.91
C ILE A 273 -5.64 -17.41 6.28
N GLY A 274 -5.07 -16.63 7.21
CA GLY A 274 -5.65 -16.39 8.53
C GLY A 274 -7.03 -15.74 8.46
N LEU A 275 -7.21 -14.74 7.59
CA LEU A 275 -8.51 -14.09 7.38
C LEU A 275 -9.52 -15.04 6.73
N LEU A 276 -9.11 -15.87 5.77
CA LEU A 276 -9.97 -16.89 5.16
C LEU A 276 -10.48 -17.90 6.21
N ILE A 277 -9.55 -18.40 7.05
CA ILE A 277 -9.90 -19.35 8.13
C ILE A 277 -10.83 -18.68 9.14
N TYR A 278 -10.52 -17.47 9.59
CA TYR A 278 -11.37 -16.70 10.49
C TYR A 278 -12.76 -16.46 9.90
N ASP A 279 -12.82 -16.09 8.64
CA ASP A 279 -14.07 -15.81 7.93
C ASP A 279 -14.96 -17.05 7.79
N HIS A 280 -14.35 -18.17 7.49
CA HIS A 280 -15.07 -19.46 7.35
C HIS A 280 -15.46 -20.04 8.72
N CYS A 281 -14.51 -20.15 9.65
CA CYS A 281 -14.72 -20.90 10.92
C CYS A 281 -15.37 -20.04 12.01
N CYS A 282 -15.09 -18.74 12.09
CA CYS A 282 -15.50 -17.88 13.19
C CYS A 282 -16.63 -16.91 12.79
N SER A 283 -16.44 -16.12 11.74
CA SER A 283 -17.47 -15.15 11.32
C SER A 283 -18.58 -15.79 10.50
N ARG A 284 -18.29 -16.90 9.83
CA ARG A 284 -19.23 -17.68 9.00
C ARG A 284 -19.91 -16.87 7.90
N GLU A 285 -19.23 -15.81 7.45
CA GLU A 285 -19.74 -14.96 6.36
C GLU A 285 -19.28 -15.43 4.99
N ASP A 286 -18.16 -16.19 4.93
CA ASP A 286 -17.55 -16.76 3.72
C ASP A 286 -17.28 -15.72 2.62
N ILE A 287 -16.85 -14.50 3.02
CA ILE A 287 -16.63 -13.37 2.12
C ILE A 287 -15.65 -13.74 0.99
N TYR A 288 -14.58 -14.45 1.33
CA TYR A 288 -13.56 -14.88 0.35
C TYR A 288 -14.10 -15.85 -0.70
N LEU A 289 -15.16 -16.60 -0.38
CA LEU A 289 -15.73 -17.65 -1.23
C LEU A 289 -16.97 -17.17 -2.01
N LYS A 290 -17.55 -16.03 -1.62
CA LYS A 290 -18.78 -15.48 -2.21
C LYS A 290 -18.50 -14.44 -3.30
N GLU A 291 -19.56 -13.95 -3.88
CA GLU A 291 -19.54 -12.79 -4.77
C GLU A 291 -19.46 -11.48 -3.98
N LEU A 292 -18.92 -10.42 -4.64
CA LEU A 292 -18.87 -9.07 -4.10
C LEU A 292 -20.26 -8.49 -3.84
#